data_ff44d0fc06b46989845bb0e9883cf41e
#
_entry.id   ff44d0fc06b46989845bb0e9883cf41e
#
_cell.length_a   1.000
_cell.length_b   1.000
_cell.length_c   1.000
_cell.angle_alpha   90.00
_cell.angle_beta   90.00
_cell.angle_gamma   90.00
#
_symmetry.space_group_name_H-M   'P 1'
#
loop_
_entity.id
_entity.type
_entity.pdbx_description
1 polymer ?
#
loop_
_entity_poly.entity_id
_entity_poly.type
_entity_poly.pdbx_seq_one_letter_code
_entity_poly.pdbx_strand_id
1 'polypeptide(L)'
;YNNTGGGGGFATGTLAVTGGQVLRISAGEGGYGVINPSPNPQGQSATEFFGAGPGSTGGAGIAGVFTTNSSTPTCHSAPGVYMVAGGGGGSGGFASGIDGGVGGGTIGGAGGGDGATAQANNNGPQECSGGGGSQTAGGQSLAAGPQTSAPQITNGAFLQGGSGSYGGAGGGYYGGGAGGRPGNQSPGDRVGAGGGGSSYVGHPQITCGSTEAGEACMSSGGSPDP
;
A
#
# COMPACT_ATOMS: atom_id res chain seq x y z
N TYR A 1 4.90 19.28 8.84
CA TYR A 1 4.26 17.97 9.07
C TYR A 1 5.23 16.90 8.61
N ASN A 2 5.48 15.88 9.42
CA ASN A 2 6.30 14.73 9.06
C ASN A 2 5.34 13.51 9.01
N ASN A 3 4.79 13.23 7.83
CA ASN A 3 4.01 12.03 7.62
C ASN A 3 4.86 11.04 6.83
N THR A 4 4.84 9.79 7.23
CA THR A 4 5.66 8.73 6.61
C THR A 4 4.77 7.81 5.79
N GLY A 5 5.33 7.26 4.72
CA GLY A 5 4.74 6.10 4.07
C GLY A 5 4.79 4.89 5.00
N GLY A 6 3.90 3.95 4.84
CA GLY A 6 3.93 2.69 5.58
C GLY A 6 5.13 1.83 5.18
N GLY A 7 5.72 1.11 6.13
CA GLY A 7 6.76 0.12 5.85
C GLY A 7 6.21 -1.04 5.02
N GLY A 8 7.04 -1.62 4.15
CA GLY A 8 6.71 -2.83 3.40
C GLY A 8 6.76 -4.07 4.29
N GLY A 9 5.99 -5.08 3.95
CA GLY A 9 6.00 -6.38 4.62
C GLY A 9 7.15 -7.26 4.16
N PHE A 10 7.32 -8.35 4.86
CA PHE A 10 8.28 -9.40 4.56
C PHE A 10 7.57 -10.72 4.26
N ALA A 11 8.08 -11.47 3.29
CA ALA A 11 7.63 -12.81 2.97
C ALA A 11 8.83 -13.72 2.69
N THR A 12 8.84 -14.90 3.28
CA THR A 12 9.90 -15.90 3.07
C THR A 12 9.30 -17.28 2.83
N GLY A 13 10.08 -18.16 2.21
CA GLY A 13 9.69 -19.52 1.94
C GLY A 13 10.70 -20.25 1.06
N THR A 14 10.57 -21.56 0.99
CA THR A 14 11.36 -22.41 0.08
C THR A 14 10.49 -22.81 -1.10
N LEU A 15 10.87 -22.41 -2.30
CA LEU A 15 10.17 -22.77 -3.54
C LEU A 15 10.81 -24.00 -4.17
N ALA A 16 10.04 -25.06 -4.36
CA ALA A 16 10.46 -26.22 -5.14
C ALA A 16 10.49 -25.86 -6.64
N VAL A 17 11.65 -25.92 -7.25
CA VAL A 17 11.83 -25.61 -8.67
C VAL A 17 12.42 -26.79 -9.44
N THR A 18 12.15 -26.84 -10.74
CA THR A 18 12.78 -27.78 -11.66
C THR A 18 13.85 -27.10 -12.50
N GLY A 19 14.89 -27.84 -12.88
CA GLY A 19 15.96 -27.30 -13.73
C GLY A 19 15.38 -26.71 -15.02
N GLY A 20 15.82 -25.50 -15.38
CA GLY A 20 15.33 -24.76 -16.55
C GLY A 20 14.02 -23.97 -16.33
N GLN A 21 13.40 -24.07 -15.17
CA GLN A 21 12.25 -23.23 -14.85
C GLN A 21 12.64 -21.76 -14.79
N VAL A 22 11.88 -20.91 -15.49
CA VAL A 22 12.08 -19.46 -15.49
C VAL A 22 11.13 -18.84 -14.48
N LEU A 23 11.66 -18.03 -13.59
CA LEU A 23 10.92 -17.27 -12.59
C LEU A 23 10.99 -15.78 -12.93
N ARG A 24 9.89 -15.08 -12.68
CA ARG A 24 9.86 -13.63 -12.70
C ARG A 24 9.96 -13.12 -11.27
N ILE A 25 10.93 -12.24 -11.02
CA ILE A 25 11.09 -11.58 -9.73
C ILE A 25 10.78 -10.10 -9.94
N SER A 26 9.95 -9.52 -9.07
CA SER A 26 9.74 -8.09 -8.97
C SER A 26 10.33 -7.58 -7.65
N ALA A 27 10.91 -6.38 -7.70
CA ALA A 27 11.28 -5.63 -6.51
C ALA A 27 10.44 -4.34 -6.52
N GLY A 28 9.60 -4.17 -5.52
CA GLY A 28 8.77 -2.98 -5.38
C GLY A 28 9.59 -1.80 -4.86
N GLU A 29 9.16 -0.59 -5.20
CA GLU A 29 9.67 0.63 -4.61
C GLU A 29 8.90 0.96 -3.33
N GLY A 30 9.56 1.65 -2.37
CA GLY A 30 8.93 2.10 -1.14
C GLY A 30 7.83 3.15 -1.38
N GLY A 31 6.88 3.26 -0.48
CA GLY A 31 5.87 4.31 -0.51
C GLY A 31 6.47 5.69 -0.19
N TYR A 32 5.83 6.73 -0.69
CA TYR A 32 6.29 8.11 -0.47
C TYR A 32 5.57 8.77 0.69
N GLY A 33 6.35 9.46 1.53
CA GLY A 33 5.85 10.37 2.55
C GLY A 33 5.94 11.84 2.11
N VAL A 34 5.13 12.72 2.70
CA VAL A 34 5.25 14.17 2.51
C VAL A 34 6.26 14.75 3.49
N ILE A 35 7.39 15.19 2.98
CA ILE A 35 8.41 15.93 3.75
C ILE A 35 8.30 17.41 3.40
N ASN A 36 7.39 18.13 3.96
CA ASN A 36 7.22 19.57 3.81
C ASN A 36 6.05 20.05 2.93
N PRO A 37 5.30 21.09 3.36
CA PRO A 37 4.20 21.62 2.58
C PRO A 37 4.73 22.43 1.39
N SER A 38 5.10 21.77 0.34
CA SER A 38 5.15 22.44 -0.96
C SER A 38 3.70 22.73 -1.38
N PRO A 39 3.37 23.92 -1.90
CA PRO A 39 2.03 24.24 -2.34
C PRO A 39 1.54 23.39 -3.53
N ASN A 40 2.33 22.49 -3.99
CA ASN A 40 1.98 21.51 -5.00
C ASN A 40 2.74 20.20 -4.73
N PRO A 41 2.30 19.35 -3.77
CA PRO A 41 2.89 18.04 -3.60
C PRO A 41 2.46 17.16 -4.80
N GLN A 42 3.10 17.37 -5.91
CA GLN A 42 3.14 16.41 -6.99
C GLN A 42 4.07 15.31 -6.53
N GLY A 43 3.61 14.49 -5.60
CA GLY A 43 4.25 13.22 -5.27
C GLY A 43 4.39 12.45 -6.58
N GLN A 44 5.56 12.00 -6.88
CA GLN A 44 5.77 11.15 -8.04
C GLN A 44 4.86 9.94 -7.85
N SER A 45 3.86 9.87 -8.69
CA SER A 45 3.05 8.68 -8.81
C SER A 45 3.99 7.52 -9.08
N ALA A 46 4.09 6.58 -8.18
CA ALA A 46 4.74 5.31 -8.43
C ALA A 46 3.89 4.50 -9.44
N THR A 47 3.56 5.11 -10.57
CA THR A 47 2.57 4.62 -11.53
C THR A 47 3.03 3.43 -12.33
N GLU A 48 4.26 3.01 -12.21
CA GLU A 48 4.79 2.00 -13.14
C GLU A 48 5.46 0.80 -12.47
N PHE A 49 5.64 0.78 -11.16
CA PHE A 49 6.32 -0.31 -10.48
C PHE A 49 5.35 -1.22 -9.72
N PHE A 50 4.91 -2.29 -10.41
CA PHE A 50 4.39 -3.49 -9.78
C PHE A 50 3.31 -3.29 -8.71
N GLY A 51 2.17 -2.77 -9.12
CA GLY A 51 0.96 -2.85 -8.33
C GLY A 51 0.80 -1.77 -7.25
N ALA A 52 1.64 -0.76 -7.21
CA ALA A 52 1.42 0.42 -6.37
C ALA A 52 0.18 1.20 -6.80
N GLY A 53 -0.54 1.74 -5.83
CA GLY A 53 -1.63 2.68 -6.10
C GLY A 53 -1.10 4.11 -6.27
N PRO A 54 -1.41 4.79 -7.38
CA PRO A 54 -1.02 6.18 -7.58
C PRO A 54 -1.77 7.12 -6.63
N GLY A 55 -1.10 8.20 -6.25
CA GLY A 55 -1.63 9.25 -5.39
C GLY A 55 -0.67 10.43 -5.35
N SER A 56 -1.03 11.53 -4.68
CA SER A 56 -0.07 12.62 -4.42
C SER A 56 1.11 12.15 -3.56
N THR A 57 0.87 11.15 -2.73
CA THR A 57 1.86 10.31 -2.06
C THR A 57 1.59 8.88 -2.51
N GLY A 58 2.42 8.35 -3.38
CA GLY A 58 2.25 7.01 -3.94
C GLY A 58 2.42 5.92 -2.89
N GLY A 59 1.68 4.83 -3.03
CA GLY A 59 1.91 3.61 -2.26
C GLY A 59 3.16 2.88 -2.73
N ALA A 60 3.66 1.94 -1.93
CA ALA A 60 4.76 1.06 -2.29
C ALA A 60 4.30 -0.04 -3.27
N GLY A 61 5.19 -0.41 -4.19
CA GLY A 61 5.01 -1.55 -5.07
C GLY A 61 5.15 -2.89 -4.32
N ILE A 62 4.84 -3.99 -5.01
CA ILE A 62 5.03 -5.35 -4.49
C ILE A 62 6.43 -5.87 -4.80
N ALA A 63 7.04 -6.58 -3.86
CA ALA A 63 8.12 -7.51 -4.14
C ALA A 63 7.53 -8.93 -4.24
N GLY A 64 7.99 -9.73 -5.20
CA GLY A 64 7.41 -11.07 -5.32
C GLY A 64 8.08 -11.96 -6.36
N VAL A 65 7.68 -13.23 -6.31
CA VAL A 65 8.11 -14.29 -7.24
C VAL A 65 6.88 -14.85 -7.96
N PHE A 66 6.98 -14.90 -9.29
CA PHE A 66 5.85 -15.25 -10.15
C PHE A 66 6.26 -16.26 -11.23
N THR A 67 5.26 -16.94 -11.80
CA THR A 67 5.47 -17.73 -13.02
C THR A 67 5.62 -16.82 -14.24
N THR A 68 6.33 -17.27 -15.26
CA THR A 68 6.65 -16.47 -16.47
C THR A 68 5.66 -16.59 -17.61
N ASN A 69 4.48 -17.13 -17.41
CA ASN A 69 3.57 -17.44 -18.53
C ASN A 69 2.96 -16.20 -19.23
N SER A 70 3.45 -15.00 -18.99
CA SER A 70 3.00 -13.80 -19.68
C SER A 70 4.12 -13.18 -20.49
N SER A 71 3.91 -13.06 -21.79
CA SER A 71 4.79 -12.33 -22.73
C SER A 71 4.70 -10.81 -22.60
N THR A 72 3.78 -10.31 -21.76
CA THR A 72 3.59 -8.89 -21.51
C THR A 72 3.95 -8.56 -20.06
N PRO A 73 4.65 -7.45 -19.81
CA PRO A 73 5.12 -7.07 -18.47
C PRO A 73 4.03 -6.54 -17.53
N THR A 74 2.75 -6.69 -17.83
CA THR A 74 1.67 -6.24 -16.97
C THR A 74 1.42 -7.26 -15.87
N CYS A 75 1.68 -6.89 -14.63
CA CYS A 75 1.47 -7.72 -13.43
C CYS A 75 0.04 -8.21 -13.25
N HIS A 76 -0.90 -7.59 -13.93
CA HIS A 76 -2.32 -7.87 -13.84
C HIS A 76 -2.77 -9.21 -14.48
N SER A 77 -1.89 -9.90 -15.19
CA SER A 77 -2.21 -11.16 -15.86
C SER A 77 -1.28 -12.30 -15.48
N ALA A 78 -0.57 -12.22 -14.35
CA ALA A 78 0.33 -13.29 -13.91
C ALA A 78 -0.51 -14.50 -13.47
N PRO A 79 -0.52 -15.61 -14.21
CA PRO A 79 -1.34 -16.79 -13.88
C PRO A 79 -0.84 -17.56 -12.66
N GLY A 80 0.29 -17.19 -12.09
CA GLY A 80 0.83 -17.86 -10.90
C GLY A 80 1.61 -16.93 -10.02
N VAL A 81 1.14 -16.75 -8.80
CA VAL A 81 1.84 -16.06 -7.73
C VAL A 81 2.44 -17.13 -6.81
N TYR A 82 3.76 -17.20 -6.73
CA TYR A 82 4.41 -18.05 -5.76
C TYR A 82 4.46 -17.39 -4.38
N MET A 83 4.95 -16.16 -4.36
CA MET A 83 5.16 -15.43 -3.13
C MET A 83 5.07 -13.92 -3.39
N VAL A 84 4.48 -13.17 -2.47
CA VAL A 84 4.38 -11.71 -2.50
C VAL A 84 4.63 -11.15 -1.11
N ALA A 85 5.47 -10.13 -1.02
CA ALA A 85 5.55 -9.21 0.09
C ALA A 85 4.73 -7.96 -0.24
N GLY A 86 3.81 -7.60 0.66
CA GLY A 86 2.93 -6.44 0.49
C GLY A 86 3.65 -5.12 0.72
N GLY A 87 3.36 -4.14 -0.12
CA GLY A 87 3.86 -2.77 0.01
C GLY A 87 3.06 -1.93 1.00
N GLY A 88 3.69 -0.95 1.62
CA GLY A 88 3.02 0.03 2.47
C GLY A 88 2.25 1.09 1.67
N GLY A 89 1.26 1.71 2.29
CA GLY A 89 0.51 2.83 1.72
C GLY A 89 1.29 4.14 1.78
N GLY A 90 0.96 5.09 0.91
CA GLY A 90 1.44 6.47 0.98
C GLY A 90 0.78 7.24 2.11
N SER A 91 1.47 8.22 2.67
CA SER A 91 0.96 9.06 3.76
C SER A 91 -0.22 9.94 3.29
N GLY A 92 -1.03 10.39 4.23
CA GLY A 92 -1.96 11.50 4.01
C GLY A 92 -1.25 12.86 4.04
N GLY A 93 -1.97 13.94 3.69
CA GLY A 93 -1.43 15.29 3.66
C GLY A 93 -2.06 16.24 4.69
N PHE A 94 -1.45 17.43 4.85
CA PHE A 94 -1.96 18.59 5.58
C PHE A 94 -2.19 18.47 7.09
N ALA A 95 -1.86 17.35 7.74
CA ALA A 95 -1.79 17.24 9.18
C ALA A 95 -0.71 16.22 9.58
N SER A 96 -0.16 16.35 10.77
CA SER A 96 0.77 15.36 11.31
C SER A 96 0.02 14.10 11.78
N GLY A 97 0.68 12.97 11.72
CA GLY A 97 0.15 11.68 12.20
C GLY A 97 -0.82 11.00 11.22
N ILE A 98 -0.75 11.32 9.94
CA ILE A 98 -1.53 10.64 8.90
C ILE A 98 -0.55 9.79 8.07
N ASP A 99 -0.01 8.78 8.70
CA ASP A 99 0.96 7.86 8.09
C ASP A 99 0.26 6.82 7.21
N GLY A 100 1.00 6.33 6.22
CA GLY A 100 0.55 5.23 5.39
C GLY A 100 0.40 3.93 6.17
N GLY A 101 -0.55 3.09 5.78
CA GLY A 101 -0.73 1.75 6.35
C GLY A 101 0.44 0.84 6.01
N VAL A 102 0.91 0.05 6.97
CA VAL A 102 1.98 -0.91 6.76
C VAL A 102 1.55 -2.03 5.81
N GLY A 103 2.45 -2.49 4.96
CA GLY A 103 2.25 -3.68 4.15
C GLY A 103 2.61 -4.94 4.91
N GLY A 104 2.19 -6.07 4.42
CA GLY A 104 2.63 -7.36 4.88
C GLY A 104 1.69 -8.09 5.83
N GLY A 105 2.19 -9.17 6.40
CA GLY A 105 1.34 -10.11 7.10
C GLY A 105 0.26 -10.72 6.19
N THR A 106 -0.74 -11.37 6.75
CA THR A 106 -1.93 -11.84 6.02
C THR A 106 -2.94 -10.72 5.76
N ILE A 107 -2.80 -9.60 6.43
CA ILE A 107 -3.64 -8.40 6.29
C ILE A 107 -2.71 -7.19 6.38
N GLY A 108 -2.78 -6.31 5.38
CA GLY A 108 -2.09 -5.02 5.41
C GLY A 108 -2.72 -4.05 6.41
N GLY A 109 -1.97 -3.08 6.87
CA GLY A 109 -2.46 -2.06 7.79
C GLY A 109 -3.38 -1.03 7.11
N ALA A 110 -4.31 -0.47 7.87
CA ALA A 110 -5.06 0.69 7.40
C ALA A 110 -4.19 1.96 7.43
N GLY A 111 -4.44 2.89 6.52
CA GLY A 111 -3.80 4.20 6.56
C GLY A 111 -4.33 5.07 7.71
N GLY A 112 -3.58 6.10 8.09
CA GLY A 112 -4.02 7.06 9.10
C GLY A 112 -3.55 6.78 10.52
N GLY A 113 -2.40 6.15 10.71
CA GLY A 113 -1.78 5.88 12.00
C GLY A 113 -1.85 4.41 12.39
N ASP A 114 -1.07 4.08 13.40
CA ASP A 114 -0.94 2.77 14.00
C ASP A 114 -2.31 2.23 14.42
N GLY A 115 -2.82 1.39 13.61
CA GLY A 115 -4.03 0.58 13.56
C GLY A 115 -5.00 0.49 14.75
N ALA A 116 -4.64 0.96 15.93
CA ALA A 116 -5.43 0.85 17.13
C ALA A 116 -5.83 2.20 17.75
N THR A 117 -5.10 3.26 17.54
CA THR A 117 -5.31 4.54 18.22
C THR A 117 -6.07 5.57 17.39
N ALA A 118 -6.17 5.38 16.09
CA ALA A 118 -6.89 6.27 15.19
C ALA A 118 -8.42 6.31 15.49
N GLN A 119 -8.97 5.35 16.21
CA GLN A 119 -10.38 5.34 16.63
C GLN A 119 -10.72 6.26 17.81
N ALA A 120 -9.72 6.75 18.56
CA ALA A 120 -9.98 7.40 19.85
C ALA A 120 -10.36 8.89 19.76
N ASN A 121 -10.13 9.54 18.66
CA ASN A 121 -10.41 10.97 18.52
C ASN A 121 -11.44 11.24 17.41
N ASN A 122 -12.69 11.32 17.78
CA ASN A 122 -13.89 11.59 16.98
C ASN A 122 -13.83 12.80 16.01
N ASN A 123 -12.67 13.26 15.62
CA ASN A 123 -12.46 14.41 14.71
C ASN A 123 -11.41 14.12 13.62
N GLY A 124 -11.18 12.88 13.31
CA GLY A 124 -10.01 12.49 12.54
C GLY A 124 -10.27 11.95 11.16
N PRO A 125 -9.22 11.89 10.38
CA PRO A 125 -9.17 11.52 8.97
C PRO A 125 -9.43 10.03 8.69
N GLN A 126 -9.86 9.24 9.67
CA GLN A 126 -10.22 7.83 9.46
C GLN A 126 -11.33 7.62 8.45
N GLU A 127 -12.26 8.57 8.37
CA GLU A 127 -13.36 8.51 7.40
C GLU A 127 -12.89 8.61 5.94
N CYS A 128 -11.60 8.89 5.72
CA CYS A 128 -11.02 9.08 4.40
C CYS A 128 -9.78 8.24 4.14
N SER A 129 -9.33 7.44 5.10
CA SER A 129 -8.15 6.60 4.96
C SER A 129 -8.49 5.25 4.31
N GLY A 130 -7.56 4.71 3.53
CA GLY A 130 -7.72 3.41 2.91
C GLY A 130 -7.52 2.27 3.91
N GLY A 131 -8.33 1.23 3.80
CA GLY A 131 -8.16 -0.04 4.53
C GLY A 131 -7.02 -0.89 3.98
N GLY A 132 -6.49 -1.79 4.77
CA GLY A 132 -5.49 -2.78 4.31
C GLY A 132 -6.10 -3.87 3.43
N GLY A 133 -5.29 -4.41 2.52
CA GLY A 133 -5.62 -5.60 1.74
C GLY A 133 -5.58 -6.87 2.59
N SER A 134 -6.33 -7.89 2.21
CA SER A 134 -6.40 -9.19 2.90
C SER A 134 -5.97 -10.34 1.98
N GLN A 135 -6.19 -11.58 2.39
CA GLN A 135 -5.93 -12.77 1.54
C GLN A 135 -7.02 -13.00 0.48
N THR A 136 -8.17 -12.32 0.58
CA THR A 136 -9.35 -12.58 -0.24
C THR A 136 -9.93 -11.34 -0.90
N ALA A 137 -9.55 -10.15 -0.45
CA ALA A 137 -10.12 -8.90 -0.96
C ALA A 137 -9.14 -7.74 -0.79
N GLY A 138 -9.20 -6.78 -1.72
CA GLY A 138 -8.50 -5.49 -1.59
C GLY A 138 -9.09 -4.64 -0.48
N GLY A 139 -8.25 -3.77 0.07
CA GLY A 139 -8.66 -2.80 1.07
C GLY A 139 -9.69 -1.82 0.50
N GLN A 140 -10.64 -1.44 1.32
CA GLN A 140 -11.65 -0.46 0.95
C GLN A 140 -11.05 0.95 0.98
N SER A 141 -11.38 1.75 -0.01
CA SER A 141 -11.16 3.19 0.04
C SER A 141 -12.36 3.85 0.71
N LEU A 142 -12.10 4.67 1.71
CA LEU A 142 -13.14 5.43 2.38
C LEU A 142 -13.11 6.88 1.90
N ALA A 143 -14.20 7.33 1.27
CA ALA A 143 -14.44 8.73 0.95
C ALA A 143 -15.67 9.19 1.72
N ALA A 144 -15.50 10.15 2.59
CA ALA A 144 -16.63 10.80 3.22
C ALA A 144 -17.25 11.82 2.23
N GLY A 145 -18.32 11.42 1.57
CA GLY A 145 -19.13 12.29 0.74
C GLY A 145 -18.85 12.27 -0.77
N PRO A 146 -19.76 12.83 -1.58
CA PRO A 146 -19.64 12.84 -3.03
C PRO A 146 -18.49 13.75 -3.47
N GLN A 147 -17.47 13.16 -4.06
CA GLN A 147 -16.33 13.85 -4.66
C GLN A 147 -16.75 14.37 -6.03
N THR A 148 -17.20 15.62 -6.14
CA THR A 148 -17.69 16.18 -7.42
C THR A 148 -16.58 16.62 -8.39
N SER A 149 -15.31 16.61 -7.98
CA SER A 149 -14.20 17.10 -8.79
C SER A 149 -12.83 16.46 -8.52
N ALA A 150 -12.74 15.40 -7.73
CA ALA A 150 -11.48 14.69 -7.49
C ALA A 150 -11.39 13.43 -8.37
N PRO A 151 -10.18 13.00 -8.77
CA PRO A 151 -9.99 11.69 -9.37
C PRO A 151 -10.64 10.63 -8.48
N GLN A 152 -11.28 9.65 -9.10
CA GLN A 152 -11.96 8.59 -8.36
C GLN A 152 -10.95 7.85 -7.48
N ILE A 153 -11.25 7.76 -6.19
CA ILE A 153 -10.53 6.87 -5.29
C ILE A 153 -11.01 5.45 -5.52
N THR A 154 -10.08 4.50 -5.54
CA THR A 154 -10.40 3.11 -5.81
C THR A 154 -9.98 2.21 -4.67
N ASN A 155 -10.73 1.13 -4.49
CA ASN A 155 -10.34 0.02 -3.62
C ASN A 155 -9.08 -0.65 -4.16
N GLY A 156 -8.35 -1.35 -3.30
CA GLY A 156 -7.34 -2.29 -3.73
C GLY A 156 -7.93 -3.47 -4.49
N ALA A 157 -7.09 -4.10 -5.28
CA ALA A 157 -7.44 -5.28 -6.07
C ALA A 157 -6.32 -6.34 -5.97
N PHE A 158 -6.52 -7.48 -6.64
CA PHE A 158 -5.50 -8.50 -6.76
C PHE A 158 -4.24 -7.93 -7.43
N LEU A 159 -3.11 -8.03 -6.74
CA LEU A 159 -1.79 -7.50 -7.11
C LEU A 159 -1.75 -5.98 -7.35
N GLN A 160 -2.73 -5.22 -6.87
CA GLN A 160 -2.80 -3.78 -7.12
C GLN A 160 -3.33 -2.99 -5.92
N GLY A 161 -2.63 -1.96 -5.53
CA GLY A 161 -3.11 -0.94 -4.61
C GLY A 161 -4.11 0.01 -5.24
N GLY A 162 -5.03 0.51 -4.44
CA GLY A 162 -6.02 1.50 -4.86
C GLY A 162 -5.41 2.86 -5.20
N SER A 163 -5.94 3.52 -6.21
CA SER A 163 -5.54 4.86 -6.66
C SER A 163 -6.35 5.92 -5.94
N GLY A 164 -5.72 7.04 -5.57
CA GLY A 164 -6.40 8.14 -4.92
C GLY A 164 -5.81 9.50 -5.27
N SER A 165 -6.53 10.55 -4.91
CA SER A 165 -6.05 11.92 -5.11
C SER A 165 -4.93 12.30 -4.14
N TYR A 166 -4.81 11.56 -3.03
CA TYR A 166 -3.88 11.86 -1.93
C TYR A 166 -3.04 10.64 -1.60
N GLY A 167 -3.32 9.87 -0.56
CA GLY A 167 -2.57 8.68 -0.22
C GLY A 167 -2.86 7.52 -1.17
N GLY A 168 -1.91 7.18 -2.04
CA GLY A 168 -1.97 5.95 -2.84
C GLY A 168 -1.79 4.72 -1.95
N ALA A 169 -2.39 3.60 -2.31
CA ALA A 169 -2.31 2.38 -1.51
C ALA A 169 -1.14 1.49 -1.90
N GLY A 170 -0.64 0.71 -0.96
CA GLY A 170 0.36 -0.32 -1.20
C GLY A 170 -0.19 -1.48 -2.03
N GLY A 171 0.63 -1.98 -2.95
CA GLY A 171 0.36 -3.23 -3.65
C GLY A 171 0.50 -4.44 -2.73
N GLY A 172 -0.04 -5.58 -3.10
CA GLY A 172 0.05 -6.81 -2.30
C GLY A 172 -0.56 -7.99 -3.03
N TYR A 173 -0.67 -9.14 -2.40
CA TYR A 173 -1.49 -10.23 -2.92
C TYR A 173 -2.92 -9.73 -3.16
N TYR A 174 -3.44 -8.98 -2.21
CA TYR A 174 -4.44 -7.95 -2.47
C TYR A 174 -3.92 -6.62 -1.93
N GLY A 175 -4.01 -5.58 -2.73
CA GLY A 175 -3.55 -4.25 -2.36
C GLY A 175 -4.47 -3.55 -1.37
N GLY A 176 -3.97 -2.52 -0.72
CA GLY A 176 -4.76 -1.64 0.14
C GLY A 176 -5.71 -0.73 -0.65
N GLY A 177 -6.64 -0.10 0.05
CA GLY A 177 -7.50 0.97 -0.48
C GLY A 177 -6.79 2.33 -0.45
N ALA A 178 -7.14 3.21 -1.37
CA ALA A 178 -6.58 4.56 -1.41
C ALA A 178 -7.17 5.47 -0.33
N GLY A 179 -6.39 6.46 0.07
CA GLY A 179 -6.86 7.56 0.90
C GLY A 179 -7.60 8.64 0.08
N GLY A 180 -8.67 9.16 0.65
CA GLY A 180 -9.53 10.17 0.07
C GLY A 180 -9.51 11.51 0.81
N ARG A 181 -10.48 12.35 0.51
CA ARG A 181 -10.73 13.64 1.16
C ARG A 181 -12.18 13.73 1.64
N PRO A 182 -12.44 14.29 2.82
CA PRO A 182 -13.82 14.60 3.24
C PRO A 182 -14.50 15.57 2.26
N GLY A 183 -15.78 15.30 1.94
CA GLY A 183 -16.51 16.01 0.87
C GLY A 183 -16.74 17.50 1.07
N ASN A 184 -16.64 18.03 2.30
CA ASN A 184 -17.00 19.41 2.66
C ASN A 184 -15.83 20.23 3.22
N GLN A 185 -14.62 19.90 2.89
CA GLN A 185 -13.45 20.47 3.54
C GLN A 185 -12.74 21.51 2.68
N SER A 186 -12.20 22.56 3.32
CA SER A 186 -11.45 23.64 2.68
C SER A 186 -10.04 23.18 2.23
N PRO A 187 -9.39 23.90 1.29
CA PRO A 187 -7.98 23.66 0.98
C PRO A 187 -7.12 23.77 2.23
N GLY A 188 -6.39 22.72 2.59
CA GLY A 188 -5.57 22.64 3.81
C GLY A 188 -6.10 21.70 4.88
N ASP A 189 -7.28 21.13 4.68
CA ASP A 189 -7.83 20.13 5.59
C ASP A 189 -7.19 18.75 5.43
N ARG A 190 -7.35 17.93 6.46
CA ARG A 190 -6.77 16.59 6.55
C ARG A 190 -7.24 15.71 5.40
N VAL A 191 -6.33 14.97 4.81
CA VAL A 191 -6.61 14.00 3.74
C VAL A 191 -6.10 12.63 4.16
N GLY A 192 -6.86 11.59 3.84
CA GLY A 192 -6.57 10.23 4.26
C GLY A 192 -5.30 9.66 3.63
N ALA A 193 -4.66 8.77 4.34
CA ALA A 193 -3.55 7.97 3.87
C ALA A 193 -4.03 6.69 3.18
N GLY A 194 -3.19 6.11 2.32
CA GLY A 194 -3.44 4.81 1.70
C GLY A 194 -3.21 3.66 2.68
N GLY A 195 -3.94 2.57 2.51
CA GLY A 195 -3.71 1.31 3.21
C GLY A 195 -2.57 0.50 2.60
N GLY A 196 -1.97 -0.39 3.38
CA GLY A 196 -0.96 -1.34 2.91
C GLY A 196 -1.58 -2.59 2.28
N GLY A 197 -0.81 -3.29 1.45
CA GLY A 197 -1.21 -4.55 0.85
C GLY A 197 -0.85 -5.76 1.70
N SER A 198 -1.50 -6.89 1.47
CA SER A 198 -1.20 -8.15 2.15
C SER A 198 -0.04 -8.90 1.50
N SER A 199 0.69 -9.68 2.26
CA SER A 199 1.67 -10.65 1.76
C SER A 199 1.02 -12.02 1.50
N TYR A 200 1.69 -12.89 0.72
CA TYR A 200 1.22 -14.22 0.37
C TYR A 200 2.37 -15.21 0.22
N VAL A 201 2.20 -16.39 0.80
CA VAL A 201 3.11 -17.54 0.66
C VAL A 201 2.35 -18.88 0.55
N GLY A 202 1.06 -18.82 0.23
CA GLY A 202 0.16 -19.99 0.22
C GLY A 202 0.24 -20.87 -1.03
N HIS A 203 1.19 -20.68 -1.93
CA HIS A 203 1.32 -21.51 -3.12
C HIS A 203 1.78 -22.94 -2.74
N PRO A 204 1.19 -24.01 -3.32
CA PRO A 204 1.50 -25.40 -2.96
C PRO A 204 2.98 -25.81 -3.09
N GLN A 205 3.74 -25.12 -3.95
CA GLN A 205 5.19 -25.37 -4.11
C GLN A 205 6.05 -24.59 -3.10
N ILE A 206 5.44 -23.78 -2.25
CA ILE A 206 6.14 -23.08 -1.16
C ILE A 206 6.06 -23.92 0.12
N THR A 207 7.20 -24.20 0.71
CA THR A 207 7.32 -24.81 2.04
C THR A 207 8.02 -23.86 3.00
N CYS A 208 7.77 -24.02 4.31
CA CYS A 208 8.31 -23.13 5.35
C CYS A 208 7.99 -21.65 5.08
N GLY A 209 6.81 -21.40 4.49
CA GLY A 209 6.38 -20.02 4.19
C GLY A 209 5.97 -19.27 5.45
N SER A 210 6.44 -18.03 5.59
CA SER A 210 5.97 -17.09 6.61
C SER A 210 5.86 -15.69 6.04
N THR A 211 5.00 -14.88 6.65
CA THR A 211 4.81 -13.46 6.31
C THR A 211 4.82 -12.63 7.58
N GLU A 212 5.45 -11.47 7.52
CA GLU A 212 5.47 -10.50 8.59
C GLU A 212 4.96 -9.14 8.07
N ALA A 213 4.31 -8.39 8.95
CA ALA A 213 3.92 -7.03 8.65
C ALA A 213 5.16 -6.12 8.73
N GLY A 214 5.19 -5.10 7.88
CA GLY A 214 6.17 -4.02 8.01
C GLY A 214 5.96 -3.25 9.32
N GLU A 215 6.99 -2.62 9.79
CA GLU A 215 6.88 -1.68 10.89
C GLU A 215 6.40 -0.32 10.39
N ALA A 216 5.58 0.35 11.19
CA ALA A 216 5.26 1.74 10.94
C ALA A 216 6.57 2.54 11.06
N CYS A 217 6.93 3.30 10.02
CA CYS A 217 8.10 4.17 10.08
C CYS A 217 7.87 5.20 11.18
N MET A 218 8.50 4.99 12.32
CA MET A 218 8.51 5.97 13.39
C MET A 218 9.23 7.23 12.91
N SER A 219 8.60 8.37 13.01
CA SER A 219 9.10 9.68 12.55
C SER A 219 10.35 10.21 13.29
N SER A 220 11.02 9.39 14.04
CA SER A 220 12.24 9.73 14.76
C SER A 220 13.26 8.60 14.71
N GLY A 221 14.11 8.63 13.68
CA GLY A 221 15.43 8.00 13.77
C GLY A 221 15.44 6.47 13.94
N GLY A 222 14.52 5.78 13.29
CA GLY A 222 14.60 4.31 13.20
C GLY A 222 15.93 3.90 12.57
N SER A 223 16.62 2.98 13.22
CA SER A 223 17.83 2.35 12.68
C SER A 223 17.49 1.71 11.33
N PRO A 224 18.36 1.80 10.33
CA PRO A 224 18.15 1.05 9.11
C PRO A 224 18.04 -0.43 9.44
N ASP A 225 17.10 -1.09 8.80
CA ASP A 225 16.89 -2.53 8.83
C ASP A 225 18.23 -3.29 8.68
N PRO A 226 18.46 -4.38 9.38
CA PRO A 226 19.70 -5.13 9.36
C PRO A 226 20.00 -5.78 8.00
#